data_365171922c31dbd841f9e989a17778e8
#
_entry.id   365171922c31dbd841f9e989a17778e8
#
_cell.length_a   1.000
_cell.length_b   1.000
_cell.length_c   1.000
_cell.angle_alpha   90.00
_cell.angle_beta   90.00
_cell.angle_gamma   90.00
#
_symmetry.space_group_name_H-M   'P 1'
#
loop_
_entity.id
_entity.type
_entity.pdbx_description
1 polymer ?
#
loop_
_entity_poly.entity_id
_entity_poly.type
_entity_poly.pdbx_seq_one_letter_code
_entity_poly.pdbx_strand_id
1 'polypeptide(L)'
;MKKYTEMTPQERQAEYAAVKAKFEQLKGMGLSLNMARGKPGKAQLDLVTPIFGLLTKPEDFVSDGIDVRNYGEVAGIPAAKALFADILGCRPEQVFVGGNASLQLMYDAVSKAFTHGLLHSEKPWSKLEKVKWLCPAPGYDRHFKVTQSFGAELITVPMTENGPDMDVVEELIKDPAVKGMWNVPKYSNPEGVVYSAETVRRLAAMKPAAPDFLLLWDNAYYIHEFDCDFVEFPNIRLLNTSDAADTAT
;
A
#
# COMPACT_ATOMS: atom_id res chain seq x y z
N MET A 1 13.93 22.74 -19.92
CA MET A 1 13.43 24.14 -19.81
C MET A 1 14.43 24.93 -18.97
N LYS A 2 14.79 26.16 -19.36
CA LYS A 2 15.70 27.02 -18.58
C LYS A 2 15.05 27.40 -17.26
N LYS A 3 15.78 27.36 -16.15
CA LYS A 3 15.23 27.74 -14.83
C LYS A 3 14.92 29.24 -14.79
N TYR A 4 13.87 29.65 -14.11
CA TYR A 4 13.50 31.07 -14.01
C TYR A 4 14.61 31.93 -13.42
N THR A 5 15.43 31.36 -12.54
CA THR A 5 16.61 32.03 -11.95
C THR A 5 17.73 32.30 -12.96
N GLU A 6 17.75 31.57 -14.06
CA GLU A 6 18.76 31.66 -15.12
C GLU A 6 18.29 32.51 -16.32
N MET A 7 17.03 32.97 -16.30
CA MET A 7 16.42 33.79 -17.36
C MET A 7 16.76 35.26 -17.18
N THR A 8 16.97 35.94 -18.28
CA THR A 8 17.05 37.41 -18.29
C THR A 8 15.70 38.04 -17.94
N PRO A 9 15.66 39.33 -17.54
CA PRO A 9 14.38 40.02 -17.31
C PRO A 9 13.42 39.97 -18.51
N GLN A 10 13.94 40.09 -19.73
CA GLN A 10 13.14 40.02 -20.95
C GLN A 10 12.58 38.61 -21.17
N GLU A 11 13.38 37.56 -21.00
CA GLU A 11 12.93 36.18 -21.11
C GLU A 11 11.84 35.86 -20.07
N ARG A 12 12.01 36.29 -18.81
CA ARG A 12 10.97 36.14 -17.77
C ARG A 12 9.68 36.85 -18.11
N GLN A 13 9.76 38.08 -18.67
CA GLN A 13 8.58 38.83 -19.06
C GLN A 13 7.82 38.17 -20.23
N ALA A 14 8.54 37.62 -21.20
CA ALA A 14 7.95 36.89 -22.31
C ALA A 14 7.27 35.59 -21.83
N GLU A 15 7.95 34.84 -20.99
CA GLU A 15 7.42 33.60 -20.37
C GLU A 15 6.18 33.91 -19.53
N TYR A 16 6.22 34.94 -18.69
CA TYR A 16 5.06 35.39 -17.92
C TYR A 16 3.88 35.73 -18.80
N ALA A 17 4.10 36.47 -19.88
CA ALA A 17 3.01 36.82 -20.83
C ALA A 17 2.40 35.55 -21.46
N ALA A 18 3.23 34.60 -21.88
CA ALA A 18 2.77 33.34 -22.47
C ALA A 18 1.96 32.48 -21.46
N VAL A 19 2.46 32.31 -20.27
CA VAL A 19 1.77 31.56 -19.20
C VAL A 19 0.47 32.25 -18.81
N LYS A 20 0.46 33.57 -18.69
CA LYS A 20 -0.73 34.35 -18.38
C LYS A 20 -1.80 34.21 -19.48
N ALA A 21 -1.40 34.29 -20.75
CA ALA A 21 -2.32 34.10 -21.85
C ALA A 21 -2.98 32.70 -21.82
N LYS A 22 -2.18 31.67 -21.59
CA LYS A 22 -2.69 30.30 -21.43
C LYS A 22 -3.62 30.14 -20.22
N PHE A 23 -3.30 30.78 -19.10
CA PHE A 23 -4.17 30.80 -17.93
C PHE A 23 -5.53 31.44 -18.22
N GLU A 24 -5.55 32.62 -18.88
CA GLU A 24 -6.80 33.30 -19.21
C GLU A 24 -7.63 32.52 -20.25
N GLN A 25 -6.97 31.82 -21.19
CA GLN A 25 -7.62 30.90 -22.11
C GLN A 25 -8.33 29.78 -21.38
N LEU A 26 -7.61 29.07 -20.49
CA LEU A 26 -8.18 27.95 -19.68
C LEU A 26 -9.33 28.44 -18.80
N LYS A 27 -9.16 29.59 -18.16
CA LYS A 27 -10.20 30.21 -17.33
C LYS A 27 -11.46 30.54 -18.14
N GLY A 28 -11.28 31.04 -19.38
CA GLY A 28 -12.37 31.32 -20.30
C GLY A 28 -13.15 30.11 -20.79
N MET A 29 -12.58 28.90 -20.67
CA MET A 29 -13.25 27.63 -21.04
C MET A 29 -14.35 27.23 -20.06
N GLY A 30 -14.48 27.85 -18.88
CA GLY A 30 -15.51 27.54 -17.89
C GLY A 30 -15.43 26.11 -17.34
N LEU A 31 -14.22 25.53 -17.29
CA LEU A 31 -14.03 24.14 -16.86
C LEU A 31 -14.39 23.99 -15.37
N SER A 32 -15.18 22.95 -15.07
CA SER A 32 -15.46 22.52 -13.70
C SER A 32 -14.80 21.16 -13.47
N LEU A 33 -13.53 21.18 -13.10
CA LEU A 33 -12.72 19.98 -12.88
C LEU A 33 -12.56 19.72 -11.40
N ASN A 34 -12.83 18.47 -10.98
CA ASN A 34 -12.59 18.03 -9.61
C ASN A 34 -11.33 17.16 -9.56
N MET A 35 -10.27 17.67 -8.97
CA MET A 35 -8.99 17.00 -8.79
C MET A 35 -8.80 16.45 -7.37
N ALA A 36 -9.83 16.52 -6.51
CA ALA A 36 -9.71 16.12 -5.10
C ALA A 36 -9.59 14.61 -4.91
N ARG A 37 -10.08 13.81 -5.88
CA ARG A 37 -9.99 12.34 -5.84
C ARG A 37 -9.88 11.76 -7.24
N GLY A 38 -8.89 10.86 -7.45
CA GLY A 38 -8.87 9.93 -8.57
C GLY A 38 -9.99 8.90 -8.41
N LYS A 39 -10.89 8.83 -9.40
CA LYS A 39 -11.96 7.81 -9.46
C LYS A 39 -12.05 7.31 -10.88
N PRO A 40 -12.34 6.01 -11.11
CA PRO A 40 -12.63 5.49 -12.43
C PRO A 40 -13.78 6.30 -13.07
N GLY A 41 -13.59 6.68 -14.32
CA GLY A 41 -14.65 7.32 -15.12
C GLY A 41 -15.75 6.33 -15.51
N LYS A 42 -16.90 6.88 -15.99
CA LYS A 42 -18.05 6.03 -16.38
C LYS A 42 -17.67 4.94 -17.39
N ALA A 43 -16.89 5.26 -18.41
CA ALA A 43 -16.47 4.30 -19.43
C ALA A 43 -15.65 3.13 -18.85
N GLN A 44 -14.79 3.41 -17.85
CA GLN A 44 -14.03 2.37 -17.15
C GLN A 44 -14.94 1.49 -16.28
N LEU A 45 -15.93 2.08 -15.60
CA LEU A 45 -16.90 1.33 -14.80
C LEU A 45 -17.82 0.47 -15.68
N ASP A 46 -18.19 0.96 -16.87
CA ASP A 46 -19.01 0.22 -17.82
C ASP A 46 -18.34 -1.08 -18.30
N LEU A 47 -16.97 -1.11 -18.35
CA LEU A 47 -16.21 -2.31 -18.72
C LEU A 47 -16.45 -3.49 -17.76
N VAL A 48 -16.69 -3.24 -16.48
CA VAL A 48 -16.90 -4.29 -15.48
C VAL A 48 -18.38 -4.62 -15.25
N THR A 49 -19.29 -3.84 -15.83
CA THR A 49 -20.74 -4.07 -15.69
C THR A 49 -21.20 -5.49 -16.05
N PRO A 50 -20.67 -6.16 -17.09
CA PRO A 50 -21.06 -7.52 -17.44
C PRO A 50 -20.82 -8.55 -16.32
N ILE A 51 -19.92 -8.27 -15.37
CA ILE A 51 -19.63 -9.18 -14.24
C ILE A 51 -20.86 -9.48 -13.39
N PHE A 52 -21.79 -8.51 -13.30
CA PHE A 52 -23.04 -8.66 -12.54
C PHE A 52 -24.04 -9.62 -13.19
N GLY A 53 -23.82 -10.01 -14.44
CA GLY A 53 -24.64 -10.97 -15.18
C GLY A 53 -24.03 -12.37 -15.27
N LEU A 54 -22.88 -12.63 -14.63
CA LEU A 54 -22.20 -13.92 -14.72
C LEU A 54 -22.86 -15.00 -13.85
N LEU A 55 -23.43 -14.63 -12.71
CA LEU A 55 -24.05 -15.53 -11.75
C LEU A 55 -25.58 -15.45 -11.88
N THR A 56 -26.18 -16.31 -12.67
CA THR A 56 -27.62 -16.24 -13.02
C THR A 56 -28.41 -17.47 -12.60
N LYS A 57 -27.74 -18.60 -12.36
CA LYS A 57 -28.34 -19.85 -11.98
C LYS A 57 -27.81 -20.34 -10.63
N PRO A 58 -28.57 -21.18 -9.89
CA PRO A 58 -28.12 -21.70 -8.60
C PRO A 58 -26.74 -22.38 -8.65
N GLU A 59 -26.42 -23.11 -9.69
CA GLU A 59 -25.14 -23.79 -9.89
C GLU A 59 -23.95 -22.82 -10.05
N ASP A 60 -24.18 -21.61 -10.56
CA ASP A 60 -23.14 -20.60 -10.74
C ASP A 60 -22.60 -20.12 -9.39
N PHE A 61 -23.35 -20.34 -8.31
CA PHE A 61 -22.96 -19.96 -6.95
C PHE A 61 -22.23 -21.06 -6.18
N VAL A 62 -21.86 -22.16 -6.85
CA VAL A 62 -21.15 -23.27 -6.21
C VAL A 62 -19.71 -23.32 -6.72
N SER A 63 -18.74 -23.20 -5.81
CA SER A 63 -17.31 -23.33 -6.08
C SER A 63 -16.73 -24.43 -5.17
N ASP A 64 -16.09 -25.44 -5.76
CA ASP A 64 -15.50 -26.57 -5.04
C ASP A 64 -16.48 -27.27 -4.07
N GLY A 65 -17.74 -27.34 -4.44
CA GLY A 65 -18.81 -27.90 -3.61
C GLY A 65 -19.35 -26.98 -2.53
N ILE A 66 -18.84 -25.74 -2.45
CA ILE A 66 -19.26 -24.72 -1.49
C ILE A 66 -20.27 -23.79 -2.14
N ASP A 67 -21.46 -23.65 -1.57
CA ASP A 67 -22.42 -22.64 -2.00
C ASP A 67 -22.03 -21.28 -1.39
N VAL A 68 -21.50 -20.39 -2.23
CA VAL A 68 -20.95 -19.08 -1.81
C VAL A 68 -22.01 -18.11 -1.26
N ARG A 69 -23.30 -18.45 -1.37
CA ARG A 69 -24.39 -17.69 -0.74
C ARG A 69 -24.54 -18.01 0.74
N ASN A 70 -23.88 -19.07 1.22
CA ASN A 70 -23.90 -19.48 2.61
C ASN A 70 -22.65 -18.98 3.35
N TYR A 71 -22.67 -19.04 4.67
CA TYR A 71 -21.53 -18.72 5.53
C TYR A 71 -20.71 -19.98 5.85
N GLY A 72 -19.49 -19.81 6.37
CA GLY A 72 -18.64 -20.91 6.84
C GLY A 72 -17.18 -20.76 6.48
N GLU A 73 -16.87 -20.21 5.32
CA GLU A 73 -15.52 -20.03 4.82
C GLU A 73 -14.90 -18.73 5.35
N VAL A 74 -14.49 -18.75 6.63
CA VAL A 74 -14.00 -17.55 7.35
C VAL A 74 -12.78 -16.89 6.69
N ALA A 75 -11.90 -17.71 6.11
CA ALA A 75 -10.68 -17.22 5.43
C ALA A 75 -10.86 -16.98 3.92
N GLY A 76 -12.06 -17.21 3.40
CA GLY A 76 -12.37 -17.18 1.97
C GLY A 76 -12.40 -18.55 1.31
N ILE A 77 -13.18 -18.69 0.22
CA ILE A 77 -13.30 -19.94 -0.53
C ILE A 77 -11.97 -20.34 -1.19
N PRO A 78 -11.70 -21.64 -1.39
CA PRO A 78 -10.44 -22.14 -1.97
C PRO A 78 -10.06 -21.46 -3.29
N ALA A 79 -11.00 -21.31 -4.21
CA ALA A 79 -10.78 -20.67 -5.51
C ALA A 79 -10.30 -19.20 -5.36
N ALA A 80 -10.91 -18.42 -4.45
CA ALA A 80 -10.47 -17.05 -4.20
C ALA A 80 -9.09 -17.00 -3.55
N LYS A 81 -8.80 -17.89 -2.60
CA LYS A 81 -7.48 -17.99 -1.98
C LYS A 81 -6.41 -18.37 -2.99
N ALA A 82 -6.68 -19.32 -3.89
CA ALA A 82 -5.75 -19.70 -4.95
C ALA A 82 -5.47 -18.54 -5.91
N LEU A 83 -6.51 -17.82 -6.36
CA LEU A 83 -6.35 -16.64 -7.23
C LEU A 83 -5.46 -15.57 -6.61
N PHE A 84 -5.72 -15.21 -5.36
CA PHE A 84 -4.92 -14.19 -4.69
C PHE A 84 -3.53 -14.69 -4.29
N ALA A 85 -3.36 -15.98 -4.03
CA ALA A 85 -2.06 -16.57 -3.78
C ALA A 85 -1.14 -16.46 -5.01
N ASP A 86 -1.67 -16.71 -6.20
CA ASP A 86 -0.95 -16.54 -7.47
C ASP A 86 -0.51 -15.07 -7.65
N ILE A 87 -1.44 -14.12 -7.50
CA ILE A 87 -1.15 -12.68 -7.60
C ILE A 87 -0.09 -12.24 -6.57
N LEU A 88 -0.17 -12.74 -5.34
CA LEU A 88 0.72 -12.35 -4.24
C LEU A 88 2.04 -13.13 -4.21
N GLY A 89 2.19 -14.16 -5.02
CA GLY A 89 3.36 -15.05 -5.00
C GLY A 89 3.51 -15.79 -3.66
N CYS A 90 2.40 -16.32 -3.11
CA CYS A 90 2.40 -17.03 -1.83
C CYS A 90 1.55 -18.30 -1.89
N ARG A 91 1.53 -19.11 -0.81
CA ARG A 91 0.67 -20.31 -0.75
C ARG A 91 -0.78 -19.91 -0.39
N PRO A 92 -1.81 -20.64 -0.91
CA PRO A 92 -3.21 -20.35 -0.60
C PRO A 92 -3.55 -20.35 0.91
N GLU A 93 -2.85 -21.17 1.72
CA GLU A 93 -3.04 -21.24 3.17
C GLU A 93 -2.64 -19.93 3.89
N GLN A 94 -1.85 -19.10 3.22
CA GLN A 94 -1.36 -17.82 3.73
C GLN A 94 -2.24 -16.64 3.30
N VAL A 95 -3.28 -16.92 2.52
CA VAL A 95 -4.25 -15.93 2.07
C VAL A 95 -5.46 -15.92 2.99
N PHE A 96 -5.80 -14.75 3.45
CA PHE A 96 -7.07 -14.45 4.10
C PHE A 96 -7.84 -13.46 3.23
N VAL A 97 -8.98 -13.89 2.70
CA VAL A 97 -9.84 -13.05 1.87
C VAL A 97 -10.78 -12.27 2.79
N GLY A 98 -10.51 -10.99 2.94
CA GLY A 98 -11.35 -10.08 3.74
C GLY A 98 -12.33 -9.30 2.90
N GLY A 99 -12.85 -8.20 3.44
CA GLY A 99 -13.69 -7.27 2.71
C GLY A 99 -12.93 -6.47 1.64
N ASN A 100 -13.63 -5.69 0.85
CA ASN A 100 -13.08 -4.91 -0.26
C ASN A 100 -12.37 -3.61 0.17
N ALA A 101 -12.25 -3.34 1.47
CA ALA A 101 -11.59 -2.16 2.01
C ALA A 101 -10.31 -2.56 2.75
N SER A 102 -9.15 -2.44 2.09
CA SER A 102 -7.85 -2.76 2.68
C SER A 102 -7.57 -1.98 3.97
N LEU A 103 -7.99 -0.72 4.05
CA LEU A 103 -7.89 0.09 5.28
C LEU A 103 -8.62 -0.55 6.48
N GLN A 104 -9.74 -1.26 6.27
CA GLN A 104 -10.42 -1.98 7.33
C GLN A 104 -9.56 -3.14 7.84
N LEU A 105 -8.97 -3.92 6.93
CA LEU A 105 -8.09 -5.03 7.29
C LEU A 105 -6.84 -4.54 8.06
N MET A 106 -6.27 -3.41 7.63
CA MET A 106 -5.13 -2.79 8.32
C MET A 106 -5.54 -2.28 9.70
N TYR A 107 -6.71 -1.63 9.80
CA TYR A 107 -7.28 -1.20 11.08
C TYR A 107 -7.48 -2.40 12.01
N ASP A 108 -8.04 -3.49 11.53
CA ASP A 108 -8.28 -4.70 12.31
C ASP A 108 -6.97 -5.32 12.80
N ALA A 109 -5.92 -5.37 11.96
CA ALA A 109 -4.60 -5.85 12.35
C ALA A 109 -3.99 -5.01 13.48
N VAL A 110 -4.00 -3.68 13.34
CA VAL A 110 -3.52 -2.75 14.37
C VAL A 110 -4.38 -2.83 15.63
N SER A 111 -5.72 -2.89 15.49
CA SER A 111 -6.64 -3.04 16.60
C SER A 111 -6.34 -4.29 17.42
N LYS A 112 -6.11 -5.43 16.77
CA LYS A 112 -5.74 -6.68 17.46
C LYS A 112 -4.43 -6.54 18.21
N ALA A 113 -3.42 -5.90 17.64
CA ALA A 113 -2.16 -5.65 18.32
C ALA A 113 -2.36 -4.82 19.60
N PHE A 114 -3.20 -3.78 19.54
CA PHE A 114 -3.48 -2.93 20.70
C PHE A 114 -4.36 -3.62 21.74
N THR A 115 -5.32 -4.43 21.35
CA THR A 115 -6.31 -5.04 22.28
C THR A 115 -5.86 -6.39 22.83
N HIS A 116 -5.20 -7.22 22.02
CA HIS A 116 -4.84 -8.60 22.37
C HIS A 116 -3.33 -8.86 22.34
N GLY A 117 -2.56 -8.09 21.57
CA GLY A 117 -1.19 -8.39 21.19
C GLY A 117 -1.12 -9.27 19.94
N LEU A 118 0.06 -9.39 19.38
CA LEU A 118 0.41 -10.28 18.26
C LEU A 118 1.09 -11.55 18.77
N LEU A 119 1.42 -12.48 17.88
CA LEU A 119 1.99 -13.78 18.22
C LEU A 119 3.21 -13.71 19.17
N HIS A 120 4.07 -12.69 19.01
CA HIS A 120 5.28 -12.50 19.81
C HIS A 120 5.18 -11.34 20.79
N SER A 121 3.98 -10.80 21.03
CA SER A 121 3.76 -9.74 22.02
C SER A 121 3.74 -10.33 23.43
N GLU A 122 4.49 -9.77 24.35
CA GLU A 122 4.40 -10.12 25.77
C GLU A 122 3.07 -9.69 26.39
N LYS A 123 2.52 -8.59 25.90
CA LYS A 123 1.24 -8.01 26.31
C LYS A 123 0.64 -7.15 25.20
N PRO A 124 -0.68 -6.87 25.24
CA PRO A 124 -1.31 -5.96 24.30
C PRO A 124 -0.60 -4.60 24.25
N TRP A 125 -0.47 -4.01 23.06
CA TRP A 125 0.23 -2.74 22.91
C TRP A 125 -0.42 -1.59 23.70
N SER A 126 -1.71 -1.65 23.97
CA SER A 126 -2.40 -0.70 24.87
C SER A 126 -1.88 -0.72 26.31
N LYS A 127 -1.12 -1.73 26.72
CA LYS A 127 -0.48 -1.85 28.03
C LYS A 127 0.99 -1.46 28.04
N LEU A 128 1.52 -1.04 26.89
CA LEU A 128 2.87 -0.50 26.78
C LEU A 128 2.85 0.98 27.18
N GLU A 129 3.96 1.45 27.73
CA GLU A 129 4.12 2.87 28.05
C GLU A 129 4.08 3.73 26.78
N LYS A 130 4.68 3.23 25.71
CA LYS A 130 4.79 3.94 24.44
C LYS A 130 4.77 2.98 23.27
N VAL A 131 4.05 3.36 22.22
CA VAL A 131 4.07 2.71 20.91
C VAL A 131 4.45 3.75 19.87
N LYS A 132 5.47 3.47 19.06
CA LYS A 132 5.93 4.29 17.97
C LYS A 132 5.71 3.57 16.64
N TRP A 133 5.46 4.35 15.57
CA TRP A 133 5.18 3.81 14.24
C TRP A 133 5.90 4.59 13.16
N LEU A 134 6.61 3.88 12.27
CA LEU A 134 7.33 4.51 11.18
C LEU A 134 6.40 4.83 10.01
N CYS A 135 6.47 6.06 9.56
CA CYS A 135 5.62 6.63 8.52
C CYS A 135 6.48 7.23 7.40
N PRO A 136 6.82 6.46 6.36
CA PRO A 136 7.47 7.02 5.17
C PRO A 136 6.62 8.14 4.57
N ALA A 137 7.24 9.32 4.42
CA ALA A 137 6.55 10.52 3.94
C ALA A 137 7.40 11.30 2.92
N PRO A 138 6.77 11.85 1.85
CA PRO A 138 5.32 11.81 1.56
C PRO A 138 4.75 10.40 1.44
N GLY A 139 3.53 10.16 1.98
CA GLY A 139 2.91 8.84 2.04
C GLY A 139 1.37 8.92 2.15
N TYR A 140 0.73 7.77 2.20
CA TYR A 140 -0.73 7.71 2.29
C TYR A 140 -1.21 8.03 3.71
N ASP A 141 -1.75 9.23 3.89
CA ASP A 141 -2.13 9.80 5.19
C ASP A 141 -3.17 8.98 5.96
N ARG A 142 -3.97 8.16 5.25
CA ARG A 142 -4.98 7.29 5.89
C ARG A 142 -4.34 6.19 6.71
N HIS A 143 -3.22 5.64 6.27
CA HIS A 143 -2.41 4.72 7.05
C HIS A 143 -1.99 5.34 8.38
N PHE A 144 -1.45 6.55 8.31
CA PHE A 144 -0.99 7.28 9.50
C PHE A 144 -2.13 7.52 10.49
N LYS A 145 -3.32 7.84 9.97
CA LYS A 145 -4.52 8.03 10.81
C LYS A 145 -4.95 6.76 11.52
N VAL A 146 -4.78 5.58 10.93
CA VAL A 146 -5.07 4.31 11.60
C VAL A 146 -4.24 4.20 12.87
N THR A 147 -2.92 4.24 12.78
CA THR A 147 -2.04 4.10 13.95
C THR A 147 -2.17 5.26 14.94
N GLN A 148 -2.34 6.49 14.44
CA GLN A 148 -2.57 7.66 15.27
C GLN A 148 -3.85 7.52 16.12
N SER A 149 -4.92 6.91 15.58
CA SER A 149 -6.19 6.76 16.30
C SER A 149 -6.08 5.85 17.53
N PHE A 150 -5.08 4.99 17.59
CA PHE A 150 -4.76 4.16 18.75
C PHE A 150 -3.75 4.82 19.71
N GLY A 151 -3.33 6.04 19.44
CA GLY A 151 -2.37 6.77 20.29
C GLY A 151 -0.89 6.45 20.00
N ALA A 152 -0.58 5.80 18.88
CA ALA A 152 0.81 5.61 18.49
C ALA A 152 1.48 6.94 18.13
N GLU A 153 2.71 7.13 18.58
CA GLU A 153 3.57 8.23 18.13
C GLU A 153 4.05 7.94 16.71
N LEU A 154 3.75 8.86 15.79
CA LEU A 154 4.16 8.74 14.40
C LEU A 154 5.57 9.30 14.22
N ILE A 155 6.48 8.51 13.65
CA ILE A 155 7.82 8.92 13.30
C ILE A 155 7.92 9.01 11.78
N THR A 156 8.16 10.22 11.29
CA THR A 156 8.35 10.42 9.84
C THR A 156 9.70 9.85 9.41
N VAL A 157 9.68 9.05 8.35
CA VAL A 157 10.86 8.56 7.64
C VAL A 157 10.88 9.25 6.27
N PRO A 158 12.01 9.88 5.87
CA PRO A 158 12.10 10.48 4.53
C PRO A 158 11.92 9.44 3.43
N MET A 159 11.16 9.81 2.38
CA MET A 159 11.13 9.07 1.13
C MET A 159 12.24 9.52 0.20
N THR A 160 12.81 8.57 -0.53
CA THR A 160 13.78 8.76 -1.60
C THR A 160 13.21 8.26 -2.93
N GLU A 161 13.90 8.45 -4.04
CA GLU A 161 13.54 7.87 -5.34
C GLU A 161 13.52 6.33 -5.36
N ASN A 162 14.11 5.68 -4.35
CA ASN A 162 14.24 4.23 -4.21
C ASN A 162 13.33 3.63 -3.12
N GLY A 163 12.50 4.43 -2.48
CA GLY A 163 11.68 4.06 -1.32
C GLY A 163 12.07 4.82 -0.06
N PRO A 164 11.73 4.31 1.14
CA PRO A 164 12.11 4.95 2.39
C PRO A 164 13.63 5.00 2.57
N ASP A 165 14.11 6.03 3.26
CA ASP A 165 15.50 6.12 3.67
C ASP A 165 15.82 5.00 4.67
N MET A 166 16.48 3.95 4.17
CA MET A 166 16.76 2.75 4.95
C MET A 166 17.78 2.96 6.04
N ASP A 167 18.69 3.93 5.92
CA ASP A 167 19.66 4.24 6.99
C ASP A 167 18.92 4.80 8.21
N VAL A 168 17.92 5.63 7.97
CA VAL A 168 17.04 6.15 9.01
C VAL A 168 16.16 5.03 9.61
N VAL A 169 15.58 4.17 8.77
CA VAL A 169 14.74 3.04 9.23
C VAL A 169 15.53 2.12 10.14
N GLU A 170 16.71 1.67 9.70
CA GLU A 170 17.56 0.71 10.43
C GLU A 170 18.06 1.26 11.77
N GLU A 171 18.20 2.58 11.90
CA GLU A 171 18.50 3.19 13.20
C GLU A 171 17.26 3.22 14.11
N LEU A 172 16.12 3.61 13.58
CA LEU A 172 14.89 3.77 14.35
C LEU A 172 14.35 2.45 14.91
N ILE A 173 14.48 1.34 14.16
CA ILE A 173 13.99 0.02 14.61
C ILE A 173 14.79 -0.60 15.76
N LYS A 174 15.91 0.01 16.17
CA LYS A 174 16.67 -0.37 17.39
C LYS A 174 15.93 0.04 18.67
N ASP A 175 14.95 0.93 18.58
CA ASP A 175 14.07 1.28 19.69
C ASP A 175 12.94 0.23 19.81
N PRO A 176 12.85 -0.51 20.93
CA PRO A 176 11.80 -1.53 21.12
C PRO A 176 10.38 -0.96 21.21
N ALA A 177 10.23 0.35 21.37
CA ALA A 177 8.94 1.03 21.29
C ALA A 177 8.43 1.18 19.84
N VAL A 178 9.29 1.04 18.84
CA VAL A 178 8.91 1.07 17.42
C VAL A 178 8.31 -0.28 17.05
N LYS A 179 6.98 -0.30 16.89
CA LYS A 179 6.19 -1.52 16.72
C LYS A 179 5.79 -1.82 15.29
N GLY A 180 6.07 -0.92 14.36
CA GLY A 180 5.77 -1.21 12.97
C GLY A 180 6.04 -0.06 12.01
N MET A 181 5.80 -0.36 10.75
CA MET A 181 6.04 0.54 9.62
C MET A 181 4.99 0.36 8.53
N TRP A 182 4.54 1.47 7.96
CA TRP A 182 3.70 1.50 6.76
C TRP A 182 4.56 1.46 5.50
N ASN A 183 4.14 0.68 4.49
CA ASN A 183 4.79 0.64 3.19
C ASN A 183 3.77 0.58 2.06
N VAL A 184 4.00 1.35 0.99
CA VAL A 184 3.31 1.26 -0.30
C VAL A 184 4.40 1.08 -1.35
N PRO A 185 4.83 -0.17 -1.62
CA PRO A 185 6.12 -0.43 -2.27
C PRO A 185 6.11 -0.21 -3.78
N LYS A 186 4.96 -0.29 -4.42
CA LYS A 186 4.83 -0.11 -5.87
C LYS A 186 3.86 1.01 -6.17
N TYR A 187 4.32 1.99 -6.96
CA TYR A 187 3.56 3.20 -7.31
C TYR A 187 3.01 3.92 -6.09
N SER A 188 3.89 4.23 -5.13
CA SER A 188 3.53 4.83 -3.84
C SER A 188 2.63 6.06 -3.99
N ASN A 189 1.67 6.20 -3.09
CA ASN A 189 0.79 7.36 -3.04
C ASN A 189 1.33 8.39 -2.02
N PRO A 190 1.65 9.65 -2.42
CA PRO A 190 1.29 10.32 -3.69
C PRO A 190 2.38 10.32 -4.76
N GLU A 191 3.60 9.87 -4.53
CA GLU A 191 4.76 10.16 -5.37
C GLU A 191 4.96 9.20 -6.55
N GLY A 192 4.31 8.03 -6.54
CA GLY A 192 4.46 7.03 -7.58
C GLY A 192 5.77 6.26 -7.54
N VAL A 193 6.53 6.36 -6.45
CA VAL A 193 7.82 5.66 -6.27
C VAL A 193 7.61 4.14 -6.26
N VAL A 194 8.47 3.41 -6.96
CA VAL A 194 8.62 1.96 -6.84
C VAL A 194 9.87 1.68 -6.04
N TYR A 195 9.75 0.90 -4.96
CA TYR A 195 10.91 0.57 -4.13
C TYR A 195 11.95 -0.22 -4.92
N SER A 196 13.20 0.14 -4.78
CA SER A 196 14.29 -0.59 -5.42
C SER A 196 14.44 -2.00 -4.82
N ALA A 197 14.98 -2.93 -5.60
CA ALA A 197 15.28 -4.28 -5.12
C ALA A 197 16.20 -4.25 -3.89
N GLU A 198 17.09 -3.27 -3.80
CA GLU A 198 17.96 -3.07 -2.63
C GLU A 198 17.15 -2.67 -1.39
N THR A 199 16.25 -1.70 -1.51
CA THR A 199 15.35 -1.29 -0.43
C THR A 199 14.54 -2.48 0.09
N VAL A 200 13.97 -3.28 -0.82
CA VAL A 200 13.17 -4.46 -0.43
C VAL A 200 14.04 -5.51 0.29
N ARG A 201 15.28 -5.76 -0.18
CA ARG A 201 16.23 -6.65 0.51
C ARG A 201 16.58 -6.14 1.90
N ARG A 202 16.86 -4.85 2.05
CA ARG A 202 17.16 -4.24 3.36
C ARG A 202 15.96 -4.38 4.30
N LEU A 203 14.74 -4.07 3.84
CA LEU A 203 13.52 -4.28 4.62
C LEU A 203 13.33 -5.75 5.07
N ALA A 204 13.58 -6.70 4.18
CA ALA A 204 13.49 -8.13 4.50
C ALA A 204 14.55 -8.59 5.51
N ALA A 205 15.74 -7.98 5.47
CA ALA A 205 16.87 -8.33 6.35
C ALA A 205 16.84 -7.62 7.71
N MET A 206 15.89 -6.70 7.94
CA MET A 206 15.78 -5.96 9.20
C MET A 206 15.68 -6.88 10.41
N LYS A 207 16.28 -6.42 11.51
CA LYS A 207 16.19 -7.06 12.84
C LYS A 207 15.69 -6.04 13.86
N PRO A 208 14.37 -5.80 13.88
CA PRO A 208 13.78 -4.87 14.84
C PRO A 208 14.03 -5.33 16.27
N ALA A 209 14.27 -4.37 17.19
CA ALA A 209 14.39 -4.67 18.60
C ALA A 209 13.05 -5.16 19.22
N ALA A 210 11.93 -4.76 18.64
CA ALA A 210 10.61 -5.25 19.01
C ALA A 210 10.35 -6.62 18.37
N PRO A 211 10.16 -7.71 19.16
CA PRO A 211 9.91 -9.05 18.60
C PRO A 211 8.56 -9.17 17.89
N ASP A 212 7.66 -8.24 18.17
CA ASP A 212 6.31 -8.14 17.62
C ASP A 212 6.16 -6.97 16.62
N PHE A 213 7.27 -6.62 15.94
CA PHE A 213 7.27 -5.59 14.91
C PHE A 213 6.40 -6.00 13.72
N LEU A 214 5.53 -5.10 13.27
CA LEU A 214 4.59 -5.33 12.18
C LEU A 214 4.98 -4.51 10.94
N LEU A 215 5.46 -5.16 9.90
CA LEU A 215 5.68 -4.55 8.59
C LEU A 215 4.40 -4.65 7.77
N LEU A 216 3.64 -3.55 7.64
CA LEU A 216 2.47 -3.51 6.79
C LEU A 216 2.87 -3.13 5.36
N TRP A 217 2.45 -3.98 4.40
CA TRP A 217 2.87 -3.96 3.01
C TRP A 217 1.64 -3.80 2.11
N ASP A 218 1.27 -2.54 1.83
CA ASP A 218 0.11 -2.22 1.00
C ASP A 218 0.47 -2.26 -0.48
N ASN A 219 0.09 -3.33 -1.13
CA ASN A 219 0.37 -3.57 -2.54
C ASN A 219 -0.81 -3.19 -3.45
N ALA A 220 -1.53 -2.12 -3.10
CA ALA A 220 -2.75 -1.67 -3.76
C ALA A 220 -2.60 -1.48 -5.28
N TYR A 221 -1.40 -1.14 -5.72
CA TYR A 221 -1.11 -0.83 -7.14
C TYR A 221 -0.27 -1.91 -7.84
N TYR A 222 -0.19 -3.10 -7.29
CA TYR A 222 0.70 -4.15 -7.77
C TYR A 222 0.54 -4.51 -9.25
N ILE A 223 -0.68 -4.46 -9.78
CA ILE A 223 -1.04 -4.83 -11.15
C ILE A 223 -1.51 -3.62 -12.00
N HIS A 224 -1.12 -2.40 -11.64
CA HIS A 224 -1.62 -1.18 -12.27
C HIS A 224 -0.58 -0.56 -13.23
N GLU A 225 -0.04 -1.33 -14.14
CA GLU A 225 0.74 -0.83 -15.28
C GLU A 225 -0.22 -0.22 -16.33
N PHE A 226 0.23 0.87 -16.99
CA PHE A 226 -0.54 1.54 -18.03
C PHE A 226 0.13 1.43 -19.40
N ASP A 227 1.31 2.00 -19.57
CA ASP A 227 2.00 2.11 -20.87
C ASP A 227 3.39 1.42 -20.85
N CYS A 228 3.60 0.47 -19.98
CA CYS A 228 4.85 -0.26 -19.84
C CYS A 228 4.59 -1.74 -19.57
N ASP A 229 5.61 -2.56 -19.79
CA ASP A 229 5.62 -3.95 -19.37
C ASP A 229 5.49 -4.07 -17.84
N PHE A 230 5.03 -5.23 -17.38
CA PHE A 230 4.93 -5.48 -15.95
C PHE A 230 6.28 -5.28 -15.27
N VAL A 231 6.32 -4.37 -14.29
CA VAL A 231 7.52 -4.12 -13.49
C VAL A 231 7.64 -5.24 -12.46
N GLU A 232 8.61 -6.14 -12.67
CA GLU A 232 8.94 -7.15 -11.69
C GLU A 232 9.36 -6.49 -10.37
N PHE A 233 8.81 -6.99 -9.29
CA PHE A 233 9.00 -6.46 -7.97
C PHE A 233 9.40 -7.59 -7.02
N PRO A 234 10.52 -7.46 -6.27
CA PRO A 234 10.95 -8.51 -5.36
C PRO A 234 9.88 -8.82 -4.30
N ASN A 235 9.55 -10.09 -4.16
CA ASN A 235 8.64 -10.51 -3.11
C ASN A 235 9.39 -10.51 -1.77
N ILE A 236 9.08 -9.54 -0.90
CA ILE A 236 9.73 -9.35 0.40
C ILE A 236 9.67 -10.62 1.26
N ARG A 237 8.62 -11.40 1.11
CA ARG A 237 8.41 -12.62 1.86
C ARG A 237 9.40 -13.72 1.50
N LEU A 238 9.71 -13.86 0.19
CA LEU A 238 10.68 -14.85 -0.30
C LEU A 238 12.12 -14.48 0.04
N LEU A 239 12.37 -13.22 0.39
CA LEU A 239 13.69 -12.74 0.79
C LEU A 239 13.97 -12.98 2.28
N ASN A 240 12.97 -13.27 3.08
CA ASN A 240 13.15 -13.60 4.49
C ASN A 240 13.57 -15.07 4.62
N THR A 241 14.81 -15.31 5.01
CA THR A 241 15.51 -16.60 4.97
C THR A 241 14.84 -17.76 5.72
N SER A 242 13.87 -17.51 6.57
CA SER A 242 13.08 -18.57 7.23
C SER A 242 12.15 -19.31 6.26
N ASP A 243 11.71 -18.66 5.17
CA ASP A 243 10.82 -19.26 4.16
C ASP A 243 11.55 -19.83 2.94
N ALA A 244 12.85 -19.51 2.75
CA ALA A 244 13.65 -20.05 1.65
C ALA A 244 13.93 -21.56 1.77
N ALA A 245 13.82 -22.12 2.97
CA ALA A 245 13.98 -23.56 3.21
C ALA A 245 12.72 -24.36 2.82
N ASP A 246 11.54 -23.73 2.81
CA ASP A 246 10.27 -24.40 2.48
C ASP A 246 9.95 -24.47 0.98
N THR A 247 10.73 -23.80 0.12
CA THR A 247 10.54 -23.83 -1.34
C THR A 247 11.38 -24.90 -2.05
N ALA A 248 12.16 -25.70 -1.31
CA ALA A 248 13.07 -26.73 -1.84
C ALA A 248 12.55 -28.17 -1.68
N THR A 249 11.25 -28.36 -1.38
CA THR A 249 10.61 -29.70 -1.34
C THR A 249 9.39 -29.78 -2.21
#